data_23c0e6e2b88006f57776527508cd715f
#
_entry.id   23c0e6e2b88006f57776527508cd715f
#
_cell.length_a   1.000
_cell.length_b   1.000
_cell.length_c   1.000
_cell.angle_alpha   90.00
_cell.angle_beta   90.00
_cell.angle_gamma   90.00
#
_symmetry.space_group_name_H-M   'P 1'
#
loop_
_entity.id
_entity.type
_entity.pdbx_description
1 polymer ?
#
loop_
_entity_poly.entity_id
_entity_poly.type
_entity_poly.pdbx_seq_one_letter_code
_entity_poly.pdbx_strand_id
1 'polypeptide(L)'
;MVKAPVEIVPPREGIHVHAEHACPACSRFVAGAMRALAEELCAWDGEMTIISGPQVQMPPLRGVVILVGNCLYESRDLGIFIEGCPPRAIQLAAFRYAMGKPVGDHERTQFRVPPRLEGVPG
;
A
#
# COMPACT_ATOMS: atom_id res chain seq x y z
N MET A 1 2.85 23.72 -18.17
CA MET A 1 3.76 23.58 -17.01
C MET A 1 3.67 22.17 -16.46
N VAL A 2 4.80 21.53 -16.36
CA VAL A 2 4.84 20.17 -15.85
C VAL A 2 4.87 20.24 -14.32
N LYS A 3 3.90 19.58 -13.67
CA LYS A 3 3.92 19.48 -12.22
C LYS A 3 5.05 18.55 -11.80
N ALA A 4 5.77 18.93 -10.78
CA ALA A 4 6.75 18.04 -10.19
C ALA A 4 6.04 16.78 -9.68
N PRO A 5 6.63 15.61 -9.86
CA PRO A 5 6.03 14.40 -9.32
C PRO A 5 5.93 14.48 -7.80
N VAL A 6 4.90 13.83 -7.23
CA VAL A 6 4.76 13.77 -5.79
C VAL A 6 5.89 12.90 -5.25
N GLU A 7 6.68 13.47 -4.36
CA GLU A 7 7.77 12.73 -3.75
C GLU A 7 7.23 11.85 -2.61
N ILE A 8 7.54 10.58 -2.67
CA ILE A 8 7.14 9.62 -1.64
C ILE A 8 8.41 9.16 -0.94
N VAL A 9 8.53 9.52 0.33
CA VAL A 9 9.70 9.14 1.13
C VAL A 9 9.28 8.05 2.11
N PRO A 10 9.82 6.83 1.96
CA PRO A 10 9.55 5.78 2.95
C PRO A 10 10.11 6.18 4.31
N PRO A 11 9.41 5.86 5.41
CA PRO A 11 9.85 6.29 6.75
C PRO A 11 11.11 5.57 7.25
N ARG A 12 11.45 4.41 6.66
CA ARG A 12 12.68 3.69 7.01
C ARG A 12 13.05 2.68 5.94
N GLU A 13 14.23 2.10 6.05
CA GLU A 13 14.62 0.97 5.22
C GLU A 13 13.69 -0.22 5.52
N GLY A 14 13.41 -1.03 4.53
CA GLY A 14 12.47 -2.13 4.64
C GLY A 14 11.08 -1.78 4.16
N ILE A 15 10.78 -0.50 3.96
CA ILE A 15 9.56 -0.05 3.32
C ILE A 15 9.89 0.35 1.89
N HIS A 16 9.46 -0.47 0.93
CA HIS A 16 9.79 -0.29 -0.48
C HIS A 16 8.58 0.26 -1.21
N VAL A 17 8.71 1.43 -1.83
CA VAL A 17 7.61 2.07 -2.55
C VAL A 17 7.93 2.14 -4.03
N HIS A 18 7.03 1.60 -4.85
CA HIS A 18 7.13 1.61 -6.30
C HIS A 18 5.90 2.33 -6.87
N ALA A 19 6.03 3.61 -7.12
CA ALA A 19 4.94 4.47 -7.57
C ALA A 19 5.34 5.39 -8.72
N GLU A 20 6.37 5.01 -9.48
CA GLU A 20 6.92 5.85 -10.55
C GLU A 20 5.90 6.18 -11.62
N HIS A 21 4.97 5.26 -11.87
CA HIS A 21 3.96 5.42 -12.90
C HIS A 21 2.57 5.71 -12.33
N ALA A 22 2.47 5.96 -11.04
CA ALA A 22 1.18 6.27 -10.42
C ALA A 22 0.72 7.67 -10.84
N CYS A 23 -0.60 7.81 -11.01
CA CYS A 23 -1.15 9.14 -11.25
C CYS A 23 -0.99 10.01 -9.99
N PRO A 24 -1.06 11.35 -10.11
CA PRO A 24 -0.84 12.23 -8.96
C PRO A 24 -1.77 11.94 -7.78
N ALA A 25 -3.02 11.54 -8.04
CA ALA A 25 -3.98 11.26 -6.98
C ALA A 25 -3.56 10.05 -6.15
N CYS A 26 -3.15 8.95 -6.79
CA CYS A 26 -2.66 7.77 -6.07
C CYS A 26 -1.32 8.04 -5.38
N SER A 27 -0.44 8.81 -6.03
CA SER A 27 0.83 9.19 -5.41
C SER A 27 0.61 9.97 -4.13
N ARG A 28 -0.38 10.88 -4.13
CA ARG A 28 -0.73 11.65 -2.93
C ARG A 28 -1.28 10.76 -1.83
N PHE A 29 -2.08 9.77 -2.20
CA PHE A 29 -2.60 8.81 -1.22
C PHE A 29 -1.45 8.07 -0.54
N VAL A 30 -0.52 7.53 -1.32
CA VAL A 30 0.62 6.79 -0.77
C VAL A 30 1.51 7.70 0.07
N ALA A 31 1.82 8.90 -0.41
CA ALA A 31 2.62 9.86 0.34
C ALA A 31 1.95 10.23 1.67
N GLY A 32 0.63 10.44 1.64
CA GLY A 32 -0.13 10.74 2.85
C GLY A 32 -0.13 9.59 3.84
N ALA A 33 -0.24 8.35 3.33
CA ALA A 33 -0.18 7.16 4.18
C ALA A 33 1.19 7.04 4.85
N MET A 34 2.26 7.28 4.10
CA MET A 34 3.62 7.20 4.66
C MET A 34 3.82 8.22 5.78
N ARG A 35 3.30 9.45 5.59
CA ARG A 35 3.39 10.47 6.64
C ARG A 35 2.52 10.14 7.84
N ALA A 36 1.28 9.71 7.60
CA ALA A 36 0.33 9.41 8.69
C ALA A 36 0.78 8.23 9.53
N LEU A 37 1.44 7.25 8.92
CA LEU A 37 1.84 6.02 9.57
C LEU A 37 3.34 5.94 9.88
N ALA A 38 4.06 7.06 9.74
CA ALA A 38 5.52 7.05 9.87
C ALA A 38 5.98 6.45 11.20
N GLU A 39 5.36 6.85 12.32
CA GLU A 39 5.74 6.34 13.63
C GLU A 39 5.47 4.84 13.75
N GLU A 40 4.29 4.41 13.28
CA GLU A 40 3.93 2.99 13.33
C GLU A 40 4.85 2.14 12.47
N LEU A 41 5.17 2.61 11.28
CA LEU A 41 6.06 1.89 10.36
C LEU A 41 7.50 1.85 10.89
N CYS A 42 7.95 2.90 11.54
CA CYS A 42 9.29 2.92 12.15
C CYS A 42 9.37 1.97 13.35
N ALA A 43 8.28 1.81 14.08
CA ALA A 43 8.24 0.90 15.22
C ALA A 43 8.04 -0.56 14.82
N TRP A 44 7.57 -0.80 13.59
CA TRP A 44 7.36 -2.15 13.06
C TRP A 44 8.65 -2.62 12.39
N ASP A 45 9.08 -3.83 12.70
CA ASP A 45 10.35 -4.36 12.20
C ASP A 45 10.21 -5.28 10.99
N GLY A 46 9.03 -5.37 10.40
CA GLY A 46 8.80 -6.16 9.20
C GLY A 46 9.22 -5.45 7.92
N GLU A 47 9.00 -6.12 6.80
CA GLU A 47 9.30 -5.59 5.47
C GLU A 47 8.00 -5.46 4.67
N MET A 48 7.86 -4.40 3.91
CA MET A 48 6.64 -4.10 3.16
C MET A 48 6.99 -3.55 1.77
N THR A 49 6.27 -4.02 0.75
CA THR A 49 6.37 -3.50 -0.61
C THR A 49 5.05 -2.85 -0.98
N ILE A 50 5.08 -1.59 -1.35
CA ILE A 50 3.89 -0.82 -1.73
C ILE A 50 4.02 -0.48 -3.21
N ILE A 51 3.03 -0.89 -4.00
CA ILE A 51 3.00 -0.67 -5.45
C ILE A 51 1.78 0.17 -5.79
N SER A 52 1.97 1.22 -6.56
CA SER A 52 0.90 2.06 -7.07
C SER A 52 1.18 2.42 -8.53
N GLY A 53 0.17 2.37 -9.35
CA GLY A 53 0.28 2.65 -10.76
C GLY A 53 0.63 1.42 -11.59
N PRO A 54 0.41 1.49 -12.92
CA PRO A 54 0.70 0.37 -13.80
C PRO A 54 2.20 0.03 -13.81
N GLN A 55 2.50 -1.24 -13.92
CA GLN A 55 3.88 -1.72 -13.93
C GLN A 55 4.16 -2.41 -15.27
N VAL A 56 5.21 -1.99 -15.96
CA VAL A 56 5.68 -2.68 -17.15
C VAL A 56 6.24 -4.03 -16.75
N GLN A 57 6.99 -4.05 -15.65
CA GLN A 57 7.51 -5.27 -15.06
C GLN A 57 7.34 -5.17 -13.56
N MET A 58 6.76 -6.22 -12.96
CA MET A 58 6.52 -6.22 -11.53
C MET A 58 7.86 -6.19 -10.77
N PRO A 59 8.03 -5.24 -9.83
CA PRO A 59 9.26 -5.18 -9.04
C PRO A 59 9.35 -6.36 -8.07
N PRO A 60 10.54 -6.59 -7.48
CA PRO A 60 10.67 -7.61 -6.45
C PRO A 60 9.69 -7.37 -5.31
N LEU A 61 8.95 -8.43 -4.92
CA LEU A 61 7.97 -8.36 -3.84
C LEU A 61 8.63 -8.84 -2.56
N ARG A 62 8.84 -7.93 -1.62
CA ARG A 62 9.51 -8.23 -0.36
C ARG A 62 8.56 -8.00 0.81
N GLY A 63 8.45 -9.00 1.67
CA GLY A 63 7.58 -8.92 2.84
C GLY A 63 6.11 -8.86 2.47
N VAL A 64 5.35 -8.08 3.20
CA VAL A 64 3.93 -7.87 2.92
C VAL A 64 3.79 -6.94 1.72
N VAL A 65 2.93 -7.32 0.76
CA VAL A 65 2.72 -6.52 -0.44
C VAL A 65 1.39 -5.80 -0.36
N ILE A 66 1.41 -4.50 -0.65
CA ILE A 66 0.21 -3.67 -0.73
C ILE A 66 0.12 -3.10 -2.14
N LEU A 67 -1.03 -3.30 -2.77
CA LEU A 67 -1.30 -2.84 -4.13
C LEU A 67 -2.35 -1.74 -4.06
N VAL A 68 -2.01 -0.55 -4.54
CA VAL A 68 -2.84 0.64 -4.39
C VAL A 68 -3.41 1.08 -5.73
N GLY A 69 -4.73 1.14 -5.81
CA GLY A 69 -5.42 1.71 -6.96
C GLY A 69 -5.91 0.69 -7.98
N ASN A 70 -6.96 1.08 -8.70
CA ASN A 70 -7.61 0.19 -9.67
C ASN A 70 -6.71 -0.23 -10.82
N CYS A 71 -5.64 0.51 -11.09
CA CYS A 71 -4.67 0.15 -12.13
C CYS A 71 -4.00 -1.21 -11.86
N LEU A 72 -4.04 -1.68 -10.62
CA LEU A 72 -3.43 -2.94 -10.22
C LEU A 72 -4.46 -4.04 -9.97
N TYR A 73 -5.69 -3.86 -10.45
CA TYR A 73 -6.77 -4.82 -10.23
C TYR A 73 -6.39 -6.23 -10.69
N GLU A 74 -5.74 -6.36 -11.84
CA GLU A 74 -5.35 -7.67 -12.36
C GLU A 74 -4.28 -8.36 -11.52
N SER A 75 -3.53 -7.59 -10.74
CA SER A 75 -2.49 -8.12 -9.87
C SER A 75 -2.97 -8.27 -8.42
N ARG A 76 -4.27 -8.15 -8.16
CA ARG A 76 -4.84 -8.10 -6.81
C ARG A 76 -4.56 -9.32 -5.93
N ASP A 77 -4.21 -10.45 -6.56
CA ASP A 77 -3.91 -11.67 -5.81
C ASP A 77 -2.46 -11.72 -5.31
N LEU A 78 -1.63 -10.76 -5.69
CA LEU A 78 -0.24 -10.72 -5.26
C LEU A 78 -0.07 -10.17 -3.84
N GLY A 79 -1.05 -9.46 -3.33
CA GLY A 79 -0.97 -8.88 -2.01
C GLY A 79 -2.29 -8.27 -1.56
N ILE A 80 -2.21 -7.41 -0.56
CA ILE A 80 -3.38 -6.68 -0.07
C ILE A 80 -3.72 -5.60 -1.07
N PHE A 81 -4.94 -5.62 -1.60
CA PHE A 81 -5.37 -4.71 -2.65
C PHE A 81 -6.31 -3.64 -2.09
N ILE A 82 -5.97 -2.38 -2.34
CA ILE A 82 -6.79 -1.22 -1.97
C ILE A 82 -7.37 -0.65 -3.25
N GLU A 83 -8.67 -0.82 -3.46
CA GLU A 83 -9.30 -0.31 -4.68
C GLU A 83 -9.59 1.19 -4.57
N GLY A 84 -9.71 1.81 -5.71
CA GLY A 84 -10.03 3.23 -5.82
C GLY A 84 -9.21 3.91 -6.90
N CYS A 85 -9.71 5.05 -7.34
CA CYS A 85 -9.00 5.83 -8.35
C CYS A 85 -9.23 7.32 -8.06
N PRO A 86 -8.63 7.84 -7.00
CA PRO A 86 -7.76 7.21 -6.01
C PRO A 86 -8.52 6.53 -4.88
N PRO A 87 -7.83 5.72 -4.04
CA PRO A 87 -8.43 5.23 -2.81
C PRO A 87 -8.79 6.37 -1.86
N ARG A 88 -9.75 6.12 -0.97
CA ARG A 88 -10.14 7.13 0.02
C ARG A 88 -9.02 7.34 1.04
N ALA A 89 -8.89 8.58 1.52
CA ALA A 89 -7.83 8.94 2.45
C ALA A 89 -7.87 8.18 3.78
N ILE A 90 -9.03 7.64 4.14
CA ILE A 90 -9.21 6.91 5.41
C ILE A 90 -8.82 5.43 5.30
N GLN A 91 -8.44 4.95 4.12
CA GLN A 91 -8.13 3.53 3.92
C GLN A 91 -6.72 3.16 4.40
N LEU A 92 -6.33 3.67 5.57
CA LEU A 92 -5.05 3.32 6.18
C LEU A 92 -5.09 1.98 6.90
N ALA A 93 -6.29 1.43 7.11
CA ALA A 93 -6.45 0.16 7.81
C ALA A 93 -5.71 -0.99 7.13
N ALA A 94 -5.60 -0.96 5.79
CA ALA A 94 -4.88 -1.98 5.04
C ALA A 94 -3.41 -2.05 5.46
N PHE A 95 -2.79 -0.91 5.68
CA PHE A 95 -1.40 -0.85 6.11
C PHE A 95 -1.24 -1.38 7.54
N ARG A 96 -2.19 -1.05 8.41
CA ARG A 96 -2.18 -1.58 9.79
C ARG A 96 -2.40 -3.08 9.80
N TYR A 97 -3.33 -3.56 8.98
CA TYR A 97 -3.55 -5.00 8.82
C TYR A 97 -2.26 -5.69 8.36
N ALA A 98 -1.56 -5.09 7.40
CA ALA A 98 -0.30 -5.63 6.89
C ALA A 98 0.78 -5.72 7.97
N MET A 99 0.75 -4.82 8.95
CA MET A 99 1.68 -4.83 10.07
C MET A 99 1.26 -5.80 11.19
N GLY A 100 0.17 -6.53 11.00
CA GLY A 100 -0.33 -7.47 12.01
C GLY A 100 -1.18 -6.83 13.09
N LYS A 101 -1.57 -5.56 12.91
CA LYS A 101 -2.41 -4.87 13.88
C LYS A 101 -3.88 -5.19 13.68
N PRO A 102 -4.69 -5.23 14.75
CA PRO A 102 -6.12 -5.46 14.60
C PRO A 102 -6.81 -4.30 13.88
N VAL A 103 -7.79 -4.62 13.07
CA VAL A 103 -8.63 -3.61 12.39
C VAL A 103 -10.09 -3.95 12.65
N GLY A 104 -10.96 -2.94 12.63
CA GLY A 104 -12.38 -3.14 12.82
C GLY A 104 -13.03 -3.89 11.66
N ASP A 105 -14.18 -4.52 11.91
CA ASP A 105 -14.88 -5.28 10.87
C ASP A 105 -15.23 -4.41 9.66
N HIS A 106 -15.67 -3.19 9.91
CA HIS A 106 -16.00 -2.26 8.84
C HIS A 106 -14.75 -1.89 8.04
N GLU A 107 -13.64 -1.64 8.71
CA GLU A 107 -12.39 -1.29 8.06
C GLU A 107 -11.88 -2.45 7.21
N ARG A 108 -12.10 -3.68 7.67
CA ARG A 108 -11.66 -4.90 6.96
C ARG A 108 -12.33 -5.03 5.59
N THR A 109 -13.50 -4.41 5.39
CA THR A 109 -14.21 -4.44 4.11
C THR A 109 -13.64 -3.45 3.09
N GLN A 110 -12.73 -2.57 3.48
CA GLN A 110 -12.20 -1.51 2.61
C GLN A 110 -11.01 -1.94 1.76
N PHE A 111 -10.54 -3.16 1.96
CA PHE A 111 -9.42 -3.69 1.18
C PHE A 111 -9.60 -5.19 1.00
N ARG A 112 -8.89 -5.74 0.03
CA ARG A 112 -8.98 -7.17 -0.29
C ARG A 112 -7.70 -7.87 0.13
N VAL A 113 -7.85 -8.97 0.86
CA VAL A 113 -6.74 -9.85 1.21
C VAL A 113 -6.87 -11.12 0.37
N PRO A 114 -5.82 -11.53 -0.37
CA PRO A 114 -5.90 -12.76 -1.15
C PRO A 114 -6.13 -13.97 -0.23
N PRO A 115 -6.88 -15.00 -0.71
CA PRO A 115 -7.16 -16.16 0.14
C PRO A 115 -5.92 -16.83 0.73
N ARG A 116 -4.80 -16.83 0.01
CA ARG A 116 -3.56 -17.44 0.50
C ARG A 116 -2.97 -16.72 1.71
N LEU A 117 -3.36 -15.46 1.95
CA LEU A 117 -2.88 -14.66 3.08
C LEU A 117 -3.88 -14.63 4.23
N GLU A 118 -5.14 -15.00 3.96
CA GLU A 118 -6.15 -15.07 5.02
C GLU A 118 -5.85 -16.25 5.94
N GLY A 119 -6.00 -16.02 7.24
CA GLY A 119 -5.75 -17.04 8.23
C GLY A 119 -4.27 -17.22 8.57
N VAL A 120 -3.37 -16.52 7.90
CA VAL A 120 -1.96 -16.55 8.27
C VAL A 120 -1.79 -15.66 9.50
N PRO A 121 -1.23 -16.18 10.59
CA PRO A 121 -0.98 -15.37 11.78
C PRO A 121 -0.04 -14.24 11.42
N GLY A 122 -0.49 -13.02 11.63
CA GLY A 122 0.31 -11.81 11.33
C GLY A 122 1.48 -11.66 12.27
#